data_86befd501f336cb1a829b8c60d43e832
#
_entry.id   86befd501f336cb1a829b8c60d43e832
#
_cell.length_a   1.000
_cell.length_b   1.000
_cell.length_c   1.000
_cell.angle_alpha   90.00
_cell.angle_beta   90.00
_cell.angle_gamma   90.00
#
_symmetry.space_group_name_H-M   'P 1'
#
loop_
_entity.id
_entity.type
_entity.pdbx_description
1 polymer ?
#
loop_
_entity_poly.entity_id
_entity_poly.type
_entity_poly.pdbx_seq_one_letter_code
_entity_poly.pdbx_strand_id
1 'polypeptide(L)'
;DDGVPMSYHELFWKSELVDFVILQQDAFDDIDALCPIERQSYMLEMVLDICDKDYTFENYEECRNFFKEVINLLRQMNYSEFQSEKFENYKQQLTNLLSNGN
;
A
#
# COMPACT_ATOMS: atom_id res chain seq x y z
N ASP A 1 -12.11 -0.95 -17.76
CA ASP A 1 -13.35 -0.98 -18.11
C ASP A 1 -13.65 -0.45 -19.47
N ASP A 2 -13.57 0.50 -20.04
CA ASP A 2 -13.89 0.95 -21.37
C ASP A 2 -13.11 0.21 -22.46
N GLY A 3 -12.93 -1.09 -22.29
CA GLY A 3 -12.15 -1.88 -23.22
C GLY A 3 -10.67 -1.91 -22.86
N VAL A 4 -10.28 -1.25 -21.79
CA VAL A 4 -8.90 -1.28 -21.32
C VAL A 4 -8.65 -2.60 -20.59
N PRO A 5 -7.58 -3.33 -20.95
CA PRO A 5 -7.28 -4.58 -20.25
C PRO A 5 -7.08 -4.40 -18.76
N MET A 6 -7.51 -5.40 -17.98
CA MET A 6 -7.37 -5.36 -16.53
C MET A 6 -5.92 -5.16 -16.11
N SER A 7 -4.99 -5.74 -16.86
CA SER A 7 -3.56 -5.62 -16.54
C SER A 7 -3.09 -4.17 -16.53
N TYR A 8 -3.70 -3.31 -17.34
CA TYR A 8 -3.33 -1.89 -17.35
C TYR A 8 -3.85 -1.19 -16.10
N HIS A 9 -5.05 -1.55 -15.64
CA HIS A 9 -5.59 -1.00 -14.41
C HIS A 9 -4.74 -1.43 -13.22
N GLU A 10 -4.32 -2.68 -13.19
CA GLU A 10 -3.44 -3.16 -12.14
C GLU A 10 -2.11 -2.42 -12.13
N LEU A 11 -1.54 -2.23 -13.30
CA LEU A 11 -0.28 -1.49 -13.42
C LEU A 11 -0.44 -0.05 -12.94
N PHE A 12 -1.54 0.58 -13.32
CA PHE A 12 -1.83 1.94 -12.87
C PHE A 12 -1.86 2.02 -11.35
N TRP A 13 -2.60 1.12 -10.70
CA TRP A 13 -2.74 1.16 -9.24
C TRP A 13 -1.45 0.79 -8.53
N LYS A 14 -0.68 -0.15 -9.08
CA LYS A 14 0.63 -0.48 -8.51
C LYS A 14 1.57 0.72 -8.59
N SER A 15 1.51 1.46 -9.69
CA SER A 15 2.30 2.68 -9.81
C SER A 15 1.86 3.73 -8.79
N GLU A 16 0.54 3.83 -8.54
CA GLU A 16 0.02 4.74 -7.53
C GLU A 16 0.51 4.37 -6.13
N LEU A 17 0.66 3.08 -5.85
CA LEU A 17 1.18 2.63 -4.56
C LEU A 17 2.62 3.09 -4.35
N VAL A 18 3.46 2.92 -5.38
CA VAL A 18 4.85 3.33 -5.29
C VAL A 18 4.94 4.84 -5.10
N ASP A 19 4.18 5.59 -5.89
CA ASP A 19 4.16 7.05 -5.78
C ASP A 19 3.70 7.48 -4.39
N PHE A 20 2.66 6.82 -3.86
CA PHE A 20 2.15 7.15 -2.54
C PHE A 20 3.22 7.01 -1.47
N VAL A 21 3.94 5.89 -1.48
CA VAL A 21 4.98 5.65 -0.47
C VAL A 21 6.10 6.68 -0.58
N ILE A 22 6.54 6.98 -1.80
CA ILE A 22 7.62 7.93 -1.99
C ILE A 22 7.21 9.33 -1.51
N LEU A 23 6.00 9.76 -1.85
CA LEU A 23 5.51 11.08 -1.43
C LEU A 23 5.30 11.17 0.07
N GLN A 24 4.79 10.09 0.68
CA GLN A 24 4.56 10.08 2.12
C GLN A 24 5.85 10.14 2.91
N GLN A 25 6.93 9.59 2.39
CA GLN A 25 8.21 9.62 3.08
C GLN A 25 8.67 11.05 3.33
N ASP A 26 8.59 11.90 2.32
CA ASP A 26 8.99 13.30 2.48
C ASP A 26 8.13 14.00 3.54
N ALA A 27 6.84 13.66 3.58
CA ALA A 27 5.91 14.29 4.51
C ALA A 27 6.19 13.90 5.97
N PHE A 28 6.77 12.72 6.19
CA PHE A 28 6.96 12.20 7.54
C PHE A 28 8.38 12.28 8.06
N ASP A 29 9.31 12.77 7.26
CA ASP A 29 10.70 12.92 7.71
C ASP A 29 10.82 13.77 8.96
N ASP A 30 10.07 14.86 9.04
CA ASP A 30 10.09 15.75 10.20
C ASP A 30 9.41 15.13 11.42
N ILE A 31 8.43 14.27 11.19
CA ILE A 31 7.64 13.68 12.27
C ILE A 31 8.38 12.51 12.90
N ASP A 32 9.07 11.73 12.07
CA ASP A 32 9.72 10.50 12.49
C ASP A 32 11.24 10.72 12.48
N ALA A 33 11.70 11.63 13.34
CA ALA A 33 13.11 12.02 13.34
C ALA A 33 14.05 10.94 13.86
N LEU A 34 13.53 9.95 14.58
CA LEU A 34 14.37 8.95 15.24
C LEU A 34 14.75 7.77 14.33
N CYS A 35 13.90 7.38 13.42
CA CYS A 35 14.20 6.26 12.53
C CYS A 35 13.56 6.40 11.16
N PRO A 36 13.80 7.52 10.47
CA PRO A 36 13.15 7.75 9.17
C PRO A 36 13.58 6.74 8.12
N ILE A 37 14.86 6.36 8.12
CA ILE A 37 15.37 5.41 7.12
C ILE A 37 14.80 4.03 7.33
N GLU A 38 14.69 3.58 8.57
CA GLU A 38 14.09 2.28 8.88
C GLU A 38 12.65 2.22 8.40
N ARG A 39 11.89 3.26 8.71
CA ARG A 39 10.49 3.33 8.32
C ARG A 39 10.35 3.36 6.80
N GLN A 40 11.16 4.18 6.13
CA GLN A 40 11.14 4.28 4.69
C GLN A 40 11.42 2.94 4.03
N SER A 41 12.48 2.28 4.47
CA SER A 41 12.86 0.99 3.91
C SER A 41 11.77 -0.04 4.11
N TYR A 42 11.20 -0.05 5.30
CA TYR A 42 10.15 -0.99 5.66
C TYR A 42 8.91 -0.81 4.75
N MET A 43 8.45 0.43 4.64
CA MET A 43 7.25 0.72 3.86
C MET A 43 7.47 0.49 2.37
N LEU A 44 8.63 0.87 1.87
CA LEU A 44 8.94 0.66 0.46
C LEU A 44 9.04 -0.84 0.14
N GLU A 45 9.70 -1.60 0.99
CA GLU A 45 9.82 -3.04 0.80
C GLU A 45 8.45 -3.70 0.78
N MET A 46 7.58 -3.27 1.70
CA MET A 46 6.22 -3.79 1.75
C MET A 46 5.45 -3.51 0.46
N VAL A 47 5.56 -2.29 -0.05
CA VAL A 47 4.86 -1.91 -1.28
C VAL A 47 5.42 -2.68 -2.48
N LEU A 48 6.73 -2.86 -2.54
CA LEU A 48 7.32 -3.63 -3.62
C LEU A 48 6.84 -5.08 -3.59
N ASP A 49 6.72 -5.66 -2.40
CA ASP A 49 6.17 -7.00 -2.25
C ASP A 49 4.72 -7.07 -2.73
N ILE A 50 3.93 -6.06 -2.40
CA ILE A 50 2.54 -6.00 -2.86
C ILE A 50 2.48 -5.93 -4.39
N CYS A 51 3.33 -5.10 -4.98
CA CYS A 51 3.36 -4.94 -6.43
C CYS A 51 3.86 -6.17 -7.16
N ASP A 52 4.67 -6.98 -6.49
CA ASP A 52 5.25 -8.17 -7.09
C ASP A 52 4.26 -9.32 -7.20
N LYS A 53 3.12 -9.23 -6.53
CA LYS A 53 2.09 -10.26 -6.58
C LYS A 53 1.18 -10.07 -7.77
N ASP A 54 0.65 -11.19 -8.26
CA ASP A 54 -0.37 -11.16 -9.31
C ASP A 54 -1.74 -11.27 -8.65
N TYR A 55 -2.67 -10.48 -9.15
CA TYR A 55 -4.02 -10.44 -8.60
C TYR A 55 -5.03 -10.79 -9.68
N THR A 56 -6.19 -11.28 -9.25
CA THR A 56 -7.29 -11.60 -10.15
C THR A 56 -8.54 -10.84 -9.70
N PHE A 57 -9.10 -10.03 -10.58
CA PHE A 57 -10.29 -9.24 -10.30
C PHE A 57 -11.37 -9.54 -11.32
N GLU A 58 -12.61 -9.56 -10.88
CA GLU A 58 -13.75 -9.82 -11.76
C GLU A 58 -14.08 -8.61 -12.64
N ASN A 59 -13.80 -7.41 -12.14
CA ASN A 59 -14.09 -6.19 -12.88
C ASN A 59 -13.20 -5.07 -12.37
N TYR A 60 -13.25 -3.95 -13.07
CA TYR A 60 -12.44 -2.78 -12.74
C TYR A 60 -12.75 -2.25 -11.33
N GLU A 61 -14.02 -2.22 -10.97
CA GLU A 61 -14.42 -1.68 -9.69
C GLU A 61 -13.81 -2.46 -8.53
N GLU A 62 -13.79 -3.78 -8.66
CA GLU A 62 -13.17 -4.62 -7.64
C GLU A 62 -11.68 -4.32 -7.52
N CYS A 63 -11.00 -4.18 -8.64
CA CYS A 63 -9.59 -3.83 -8.66
C CYS A 63 -9.35 -2.49 -7.96
N ARG A 64 -10.12 -1.49 -8.34
CA ARG A 64 -10.01 -0.15 -7.77
C ARG A 64 -10.24 -0.16 -6.27
N ASN A 65 -11.30 -0.83 -5.82
CA ASN A 65 -11.63 -0.86 -4.41
C ASN A 65 -10.55 -1.57 -3.59
N PHE A 66 -10.00 -2.64 -4.13
CA PHE A 66 -8.92 -3.37 -3.48
C PHE A 66 -7.70 -2.45 -3.25
N PHE A 67 -7.24 -1.81 -4.31
CA PHE A 67 -6.05 -0.96 -4.19
C PHE A 67 -6.30 0.30 -3.37
N LYS A 68 -7.51 0.83 -3.40
CA LYS A 68 -7.85 1.98 -2.55
C LYS A 68 -7.79 1.59 -1.07
N GLU A 69 -8.23 0.40 -0.74
CA GLU A 69 -8.14 -0.06 0.65
C GLU A 69 -6.69 -0.32 1.05
N VAL A 70 -5.89 -0.86 0.14
CA VAL A 70 -4.45 -1.03 0.40
C VAL A 70 -3.83 0.33 0.73
N ILE A 71 -4.11 1.33 -0.09
CA ILE A 71 -3.56 2.68 0.13
C ILE A 71 -4.05 3.24 1.47
N ASN A 72 -5.33 3.04 1.78
CA ASN A 72 -5.88 3.51 3.05
C ASN A 72 -5.15 2.90 4.24
N LEU A 73 -4.91 1.60 4.21
CA LEU A 73 -4.23 0.93 5.32
C LEU A 73 -2.77 1.39 5.43
N LEU A 74 -2.09 1.57 4.29
CA LEU A 74 -0.74 2.10 4.31
C LEU A 74 -0.72 3.51 4.90
N ARG A 75 -1.72 4.33 4.57
CA ARG A 75 -1.82 5.67 5.12
C ARG A 75 -2.00 5.63 6.64
N GLN A 76 -2.88 4.74 7.11
CA GLN A 76 -3.09 4.61 8.54
C GLN A 76 -1.82 4.15 9.27
N MET A 77 -1.07 3.23 8.64
CA MET A 77 0.21 2.81 9.20
C MET A 77 1.16 4.02 9.31
N ASN A 78 1.21 4.84 8.28
CA ASN A 78 2.09 6.01 8.28
C ASN A 78 1.71 7.04 9.35
N TYR A 79 0.44 7.13 9.70
CA TYR A 79 -0.01 8.03 10.77
C TYR A 79 0.17 7.43 12.16
N SER A 80 0.61 6.19 12.24
CA SER A 80 0.87 5.52 13.52
C SER A 80 2.37 5.55 13.80
N GLU A 81 2.71 5.50 15.10
CA GLU A 81 4.11 5.40 15.47
C GLU A 81 4.66 4.08 14.93
N PHE A 82 5.87 4.13 14.35
CA PHE A 82 6.46 2.98 13.69
C PHE A 82 6.57 1.80 14.66
N GLN A 83 6.05 0.66 14.23
CA GLN A 83 6.05 -0.61 14.97
C GLN A 83 5.30 -0.57 16.30
N SER A 84 4.45 0.45 16.49
CA SER A 84 3.55 0.49 17.63
C SER A 84 2.46 -0.57 17.47
N GLU A 85 1.68 -0.78 18.52
CA GLU A 85 0.56 -1.72 18.47
C GLU A 85 -0.43 -1.32 17.37
N LYS A 86 -0.71 -0.03 17.27
CA LYS A 86 -1.62 0.49 16.24
C LYS A 86 -1.09 0.22 14.84
N PHE A 87 0.19 0.48 14.63
CA PHE A 87 0.86 0.21 13.37
C PHE A 87 0.72 -1.26 13.00
N GLU A 88 1.02 -2.15 13.96
CA GLU A 88 0.95 -3.59 13.71
C GLU A 88 -0.47 -4.06 13.45
N ASN A 89 -1.46 -3.43 14.07
CA ASN A 89 -2.86 -3.78 13.82
C ASN A 89 -3.26 -3.45 12.38
N TYR A 90 -2.87 -2.29 11.89
CA TYR A 90 -3.14 -1.94 10.49
C TYR A 90 -2.38 -2.84 9.53
N LYS A 91 -1.14 -3.16 9.87
CA LYS A 91 -0.35 -4.10 9.08
C LYS A 91 -1.04 -5.46 8.98
N GLN A 92 -1.59 -5.93 10.10
CA GLN A 92 -2.31 -7.20 10.10
C GLN A 92 -3.55 -7.15 9.22
N GLN A 93 -4.27 -6.05 9.25
CA GLN A 93 -5.43 -5.85 8.37
C GLN A 93 -5.01 -5.89 6.91
N LEU A 94 -3.88 -5.26 6.60
CA LEU A 94 -3.36 -5.27 5.24
C LEU A 94 -2.97 -6.69 4.82
N THR A 95 -2.29 -7.42 5.68
CA THR A 95 -1.92 -8.81 5.41
C THR A 95 -3.16 -9.66 5.12
N ASN A 96 -4.20 -9.48 5.92
CA ASN A 96 -5.45 -10.21 5.73
C ASN A 96 -6.10 -9.86 4.40
N LEU A 97 -6.10 -8.59 4.05
CA LEU A 97 -6.67 -8.13 2.79
C LEU A 97 -5.94 -8.76 1.60
N LEU A 98 -4.62 -8.78 1.66
CA LEU A 98 -3.81 -9.34 0.58
C LEU A 98 -4.03 -10.84 0.44
N SER A 99 -4.22 -11.54 1.54
CA SER A 99 -4.47 -12.98 1.52
C SER A 99 -5.86 -13.34 1.00
N ASN A 100 -6.86 -12.52 1.34
CA ASN A 100 -8.25 -12.78 1.01
C ASN A 100 -8.69 -12.12 -0.29
N GLY A 101 -7.98 -11.10 -0.69
CA GLY A 101 -8.36 -10.31 -1.85
C GLY A 101 -8.09 -11.00 -3.17
N ASN A 102 -7.50 -12.16 -3.10
CA ASN A 102 -7.14 -12.85 -4.32
C ASN A 102 -7.03 -14.35 -4.06
#